data_45bce55f226ca5f76d22b19272c72bd4
#
_entry.id   45bce55f226ca5f76d22b19272c72bd4
#
_cell.length_a   1.000
_cell.length_b   1.000
_cell.length_c   1.000
_cell.angle_alpha   90.00
_cell.angle_beta   90.00
_cell.angle_gamma   90.00
#
_symmetry.space_group_name_H-M   'P 1'
#
loop_
_entity.id
_entity.type
_entity.pdbx_description
1 polymer ?
#
loop_
_entity_poly.entity_id
_entity_poly.type
_entity_poly.pdbx_seq_one_letter_code
_entity_poly.pdbx_strand_id
1 'polypeptide(L)'
;MRLAQREAQRLGFSHALQVDADGQHDLADIATFLATSRAHPQALVCGYPQYDESVPKGRLYARYLTHVWVWINSLSLSIRDAMCGFRVYPLPATVALIESTALGKRMDFDPEILVRLAWRNQPMQWLPTKVHYPLDGLSHFRLLHDNALISKMHAKLFFGML
;
A
#
# COMPACT_ATOMS: atom_id res chain seq x y z
N MET A 1 -1.00 7.80 -9.20
CA MET A 1 -1.43 6.40 -9.06
C MET A 1 -2.75 6.09 -9.76
N ARG A 2 -3.91 6.60 -9.29
CA ARG A 2 -5.26 6.24 -9.80
C ARG A 2 -5.44 6.42 -11.32
N LEU A 3 -4.94 7.51 -11.90
CA LEU A 3 -5.01 7.75 -13.36
C LEU A 3 -4.18 6.72 -14.13
N ALA A 4 -2.98 6.39 -13.65
CA ALA A 4 -2.13 5.40 -14.29
C ALA A 4 -2.77 4.00 -14.30
N GLN A 5 -3.42 3.59 -13.19
CA GLN A 5 -4.11 2.30 -13.11
C GLN A 5 -5.31 2.21 -14.04
N ARG A 6 -6.12 3.28 -14.13
CA ARG A 6 -7.24 3.35 -15.10
C ARG A 6 -6.74 3.27 -16.54
N GLU A 7 -5.70 4.03 -16.85
CA GLU A 7 -5.13 4.05 -18.19
C GLU A 7 -4.50 2.70 -18.55
N ALA A 8 -3.79 2.07 -17.62
CA ALA A 8 -3.26 0.73 -17.85
C ALA A 8 -4.37 -0.29 -18.15
N GLN A 9 -5.50 -0.24 -17.42
CA GLN A 9 -6.64 -1.10 -17.70
C GLN A 9 -7.26 -0.78 -19.08
N ARG A 10 -7.41 0.49 -19.44
CA ARG A 10 -7.93 0.92 -20.76
C ARG A 10 -7.05 0.42 -21.90
N LEU A 11 -5.73 0.32 -21.68
CA LEU A 11 -4.77 -0.23 -22.63
C LEU A 11 -4.72 -1.78 -22.65
N GLY A 12 -5.57 -2.44 -21.88
CA GLY A 12 -5.68 -3.90 -21.87
C GLY A 12 -4.72 -4.61 -20.92
N PHE A 13 -3.98 -3.91 -20.07
CA PHE A 13 -3.16 -4.55 -19.04
C PHE A 13 -4.05 -5.15 -17.94
N SER A 14 -3.68 -6.33 -17.45
CA SER A 14 -4.39 -7.03 -16.37
C SER A 14 -3.92 -6.61 -14.98
N HIS A 15 -2.65 -6.20 -14.88
CA HIS A 15 -1.99 -5.86 -13.60
C HIS A 15 -1.14 -4.59 -13.74
N ALA A 16 -0.91 -3.92 -12.61
CA ALA A 16 0.01 -2.80 -12.51
C ALA A 16 0.95 -2.99 -11.33
N LEU A 17 2.25 -2.86 -11.56
CA LEU A 17 3.27 -2.82 -10.53
C LEU A 17 3.45 -1.37 -10.05
N GLN A 18 3.37 -1.18 -8.74
CA GLN A 18 3.78 0.05 -8.04
C GLN A 18 5.09 -0.20 -7.32
N VAL A 19 6.02 0.74 -7.43
CA VAL A 19 7.24 0.82 -6.63
C VAL A 19 7.45 2.29 -6.27
N ASP A 20 7.73 2.58 -5.01
CA ASP A 20 8.07 3.94 -4.59
C ASP A 20 9.44 4.35 -5.17
N ALA A 21 9.53 5.58 -5.67
CA ALA A 21 10.72 6.09 -6.35
C ALA A 21 11.73 6.74 -5.40
N ASP A 22 11.72 6.38 -4.12
CA ASP A 22 12.59 6.94 -3.08
C ASP A 22 13.92 6.15 -2.90
N GLY A 23 14.12 5.12 -3.73
CA GLY A 23 15.33 4.29 -3.69
C GLY A 23 15.44 3.35 -2.49
N GLN A 24 14.38 3.19 -1.70
CA GLN A 24 14.42 2.35 -0.50
C GLN A 24 14.19 0.85 -0.79
N HIS A 25 13.53 0.52 -1.90
CA HIS A 25 13.18 -0.85 -2.26
C HIS A 25 14.25 -1.53 -3.12
N ASP A 26 14.49 -2.81 -2.85
CA ASP A 26 15.34 -3.65 -3.72
C ASP A 26 14.57 -4.03 -5.00
N LEU A 27 14.98 -3.48 -6.13
CA LEU A 27 14.35 -3.74 -7.43
C LEU A 27 14.55 -5.19 -7.91
N ALA A 28 15.48 -5.94 -7.34
CA ALA A 28 15.64 -7.36 -7.65
C ALA A 28 14.39 -8.18 -7.24
N ASP A 29 13.62 -7.70 -6.26
CA ASP A 29 12.38 -8.34 -5.83
C ASP A 29 11.26 -8.28 -6.89
N ILE A 30 11.35 -7.41 -7.91
CA ILE A 30 10.33 -7.29 -8.98
C ILE A 30 10.03 -8.65 -9.62
N ALA A 31 11.04 -9.44 -9.91
CA ALA A 31 10.87 -10.76 -10.53
C ALA A 31 9.99 -11.68 -9.68
N THR A 32 10.20 -11.70 -8.36
CA THR A 32 9.43 -12.50 -7.40
C THR A 32 7.99 -12.01 -7.30
N PHE A 33 7.78 -10.69 -7.25
CA PHE A 33 6.43 -10.10 -7.21
C PHE A 33 5.63 -10.43 -8.47
N LEU A 34 6.24 -10.35 -9.65
CA LEU A 34 5.60 -10.69 -10.91
C LEU A 34 5.32 -12.20 -11.03
N ALA A 35 6.24 -13.05 -10.56
CA ALA A 35 6.02 -14.50 -10.52
C ALA A 35 4.85 -14.88 -9.62
N THR A 36 4.78 -14.27 -8.41
CA THR A 36 3.66 -14.48 -7.47
C THR A 36 2.34 -13.99 -8.05
N SER A 37 2.34 -12.82 -8.71
CA SER A 37 1.15 -12.29 -9.37
C SER A 37 0.65 -13.20 -10.50
N ARG A 38 1.54 -13.81 -11.27
CA ARG A 38 1.18 -14.81 -12.30
C ARG A 38 0.59 -16.08 -11.70
N ALA A 39 1.14 -16.54 -10.58
CA ALA A 39 0.64 -17.73 -9.86
C ALA A 39 -0.72 -17.48 -9.20
N HIS A 40 -0.99 -16.24 -8.79
CA HIS A 40 -2.22 -15.81 -8.12
C HIS A 40 -2.84 -14.59 -8.79
N PRO A 41 -3.39 -14.71 -10.01
CA PRO A 41 -3.77 -13.55 -10.85
C PRO A 41 -4.92 -12.73 -10.27
N GLN A 42 -5.69 -13.28 -9.32
CA GLN A 42 -6.75 -12.54 -8.64
C GLN A 42 -6.26 -11.84 -7.37
N ALA A 43 -5.04 -12.13 -6.92
CA ALA A 43 -4.53 -11.58 -5.67
C ALA A 43 -3.80 -10.25 -5.87
N LEU A 44 -3.99 -9.35 -4.90
CA LEU A 44 -3.09 -8.21 -4.71
C LEU A 44 -1.80 -8.73 -4.07
N VAL A 45 -0.66 -8.57 -4.74
CA VAL A 45 0.65 -8.92 -4.17
C VAL A 45 1.22 -7.70 -3.46
N CYS A 46 1.48 -7.83 -2.17
CA CYS A 46 1.93 -6.75 -1.28
C CYS A 46 3.30 -7.06 -0.71
N GLY A 47 4.18 -6.07 -0.73
CA GLY A 47 5.41 -6.11 0.04
C GLY A 47 5.17 -5.81 1.52
N TYR A 48 5.94 -6.45 2.40
CA TYR A 48 6.12 -6.00 3.76
C TYR A 48 7.62 -5.84 4.05
N PRO A 49 8.03 -4.72 4.68
CA PRO A 49 9.44 -4.40 4.78
C PRO A 49 10.16 -5.31 5.77
N GLN A 50 11.33 -5.78 5.36
CA GLN A 50 12.37 -6.28 6.24
C GLN A 50 13.38 -5.16 6.41
N TYR A 51 13.38 -4.55 7.59
CA TYR A 51 14.29 -3.46 7.92
C TYR A 51 15.65 -3.97 8.29
N ASP A 52 16.66 -3.24 7.88
CA ASP A 52 18.01 -3.33 8.42
C ASP A 52 18.20 -2.35 9.60
N GLU A 53 19.43 -2.21 10.08
CA GLU A 53 19.77 -1.32 11.20
C GLU A 53 19.65 0.18 10.86
N SER A 54 19.43 0.54 9.59
CA SER A 54 19.34 1.92 9.12
C SER A 54 17.99 2.60 9.48
N VAL A 55 16.97 1.82 9.89
CA VAL A 55 15.64 2.36 10.15
C VAL A 55 15.59 3.28 11.39
N PRO A 56 15.12 4.52 11.26
CA PRO A 56 14.94 5.41 12.42
C PRO A 56 13.79 4.92 13.32
N LYS A 57 14.07 4.73 14.62
CA LYS A 57 13.09 4.22 15.60
C LYS A 57 11.77 4.99 15.61
N GLY A 58 11.80 6.32 15.47
CA GLY A 58 10.60 7.15 15.43
C GLY A 58 9.67 6.81 14.24
N ARG A 59 10.24 6.48 13.07
CA ARG A 59 9.45 6.03 11.90
C ARG A 59 8.81 4.68 12.14
N LEU A 60 9.50 3.79 12.83
CA LEU A 60 8.99 2.47 13.18
C LEU A 60 7.77 2.58 14.10
N TYR A 61 7.83 3.41 15.16
CA TYR A 61 6.70 3.64 16.06
C TYR A 61 5.48 4.26 15.34
N ALA A 62 5.71 5.28 14.50
CA ALA A 62 4.63 5.90 13.72
C ALA A 62 3.95 4.87 12.78
N ARG A 63 4.74 3.98 12.18
CA ARG A 63 4.23 2.91 11.32
C ARG A 63 3.38 1.91 12.11
N TYR A 64 3.82 1.49 13.30
CA TYR A 64 3.03 0.60 14.16
C TYR A 64 1.70 1.22 14.57
N LEU A 65 1.67 2.51 14.89
CA LEU A 65 0.42 3.21 15.21
C LEU A 65 -0.56 3.18 14.03
N THR A 66 -0.07 3.40 12.82
CA THR A 66 -0.88 3.28 11.60
C THR A 66 -1.40 1.87 11.40
N HIS A 67 -0.58 0.83 11.67
CA HIS A 67 -1.00 -0.57 11.56
C HIS A 67 -2.12 -0.94 12.54
N VAL A 68 -2.06 -0.46 13.78
CA VAL A 68 -3.14 -0.68 14.76
C VAL A 68 -4.47 -0.15 14.21
N TRP A 69 -4.48 1.05 13.67
CA TRP A 69 -5.69 1.61 13.04
C TRP A 69 -6.13 0.84 11.79
N VAL A 70 -5.19 0.34 10.99
CA VAL A 70 -5.52 -0.51 9.83
C VAL A 70 -6.20 -1.80 10.27
N TRP A 71 -5.72 -2.46 11.33
CA TRP A 71 -6.33 -3.67 11.87
C TRP A 71 -7.73 -3.42 12.44
N ILE A 72 -7.91 -2.31 13.16
CA ILE A 72 -9.24 -1.88 13.63
C ILE A 72 -10.17 -1.68 12.43
N ASN A 73 -9.76 -0.89 11.43
CA ASN A 73 -10.58 -0.56 10.28
C ASN A 73 -10.85 -1.74 9.34
N SER A 74 -9.97 -2.73 9.28
CA SER A 74 -10.18 -3.94 8.47
C SER A 74 -10.87 -5.08 9.26
N LEU A 75 -11.02 -4.94 10.58
CA LEU A 75 -11.46 -6.01 11.50
C LEU A 75 -10.63 -7.29 11.33
N SER A 76 -9.37 -7.15 10.97
CA SER A 76 -8.48 -8.27 10.63
C SER A 76 -7.02 -7.93 10.90
N LEU A 77 -6.26 -8.93 11.31
CA LEU A 77 -4.80 -8.88 11.42
C LEU A 77 -4.09 -9.35 10.14
N SER A 78 -4.83 -9.64 9.06
CA SER A 78 -4.26 -10.19 7.82
C SER A 78 -3.42 -9.18 7.02
N ILE A 79 -3.64 -7.87 7.20
CA ILE A 79 -2.84 -6.83 6.57
C ILE A 79 -1.53 -6.68 7.33
N ARG A 80 -0.45 -7.21 6.74
CA ARG A 80 0.89 -7.18 7.37
C ARG A 80 1.54 -5.82 7.33
N ASP A 81 1.32 -5.07 6.23
CA ASP A 81 1.85 -3.72 6.05
C ASP A 81 0.97 -2.90 5.11
N ALA A 82 0.58 -1.70 5.56
CA ALA A 82 -0.28 -0.82 4.79
C ALA A 82 0.47 0.37 4.16
N MET A 83 1.75 0.54 4.46
CA MET A 83 2.53 1.70 4.05
C MET A 83 3.64 1.37 3.05
N CYS A 84 3.88 0.08 2.77
CA CYS A 84 4.84 -0.33 1.76
C CYS A 84 4.25 -0.08 0.36
N GLY A 85 4.91 0.74 -0.43
CA GLY A 85 4.52 1.09 -1.80
C GLY A 85 4.97 0.08 -2.86
N PHE A 86 5.46 -1.10 -2.47
CA PHE A 86 5.84 -2.15 -3.42
C PHE A 86 4.71 -3.16 -3.56
N ARG A 87 3.92 -3.05 -4.64
CA ARG A 87 2.69 -3.84 -4.83
C ARG A 87 2.41 -4.16 -6.29
N VAL A 88 1.81 -5.34 -6.56
CA VAL A 88 1.21 -5.65 -7.88
C VAL A 88 -0.30 -5.72 -7.72
N TYR A 89 -0.99 -4.80 -8.37
CA TYR A 89 -2.43 -4.65 -8.31
C TYR A 89 -3.11 -5.42 -9.45
N PRO A 90 -4.10 -6.29 -9.18
CA PRO A 90 -5.03 -6.77 -10.22
C PRO A 90 -5.95 -5.60 -10.63
N LEU A 91 -5.80 -5.12 -11.85
CA LEU A 91 -6.47 -3.90 -12.32
C LEU A 91 -8.01 -3.97 -12.30
N PRO A 92 -8.67 -5.09 -12.64
CA PRO A 92 -10.14 -5.11 -12.63
C PRO A 92 -10.73 -4.76 -11.26
N ALA A 93 -10.28 -5.39 -10.19
CA ALA A 93 -10.75 -5.14 -8.84
C ALA A 93 -10.34 -3.74 -8.33
N THR A 94 -9.10 -3.35 -8.64
CA THR A 94 -8.53 -2.07 -8.21
C THR A 94 -9.23 -0.90 -8.87
N VAL A 95 -9.45 -0.93 -10.18
CA VAL A 95 -10.12 0.16 -10.91
C VAL A 95 -11.59 0.24 -10.53
N ALA A 96 -12.29 -0.89 -10.37
CA ALA A 96 -13.67 -0.91 -9.87
C ALA A 96 -13.79 -0.23 -8.49
N LEU A 97 -12.80 -0.41 -7.60
CA LEU A 97 -12.75 0.32 -6.33
C LEU A 97 -12.52 1.83 -6.54
N ILE A 98 -11.54 2.20 -7.38
CA ILE A 98 -11.19 3.60 -7.66
C ILE A 98 -12.36 4.38 -8.29
N GLU A 99 -13.19 3.73 -9.09
CA GLU A 99 -14.34 4.35 -9.74
C GLU A 99 -15.52 4.53 -8.82
N SER A 100 -15.72 3.57 -7.90
CA SER A 100 -16.84 3.61 -6.95
C SER A 100 -16.57 4.41 -5.68
N THR A 101 -15.31 4.82 -5.43
CA THR A 101 -14.91 5.39 -4.13
C THR A 101 -13.92 6.53 -4.30
N ALA A 102 -14.19 7.64 -3.61
CA ALA A 102 -13.23 8.75 -3.50
C ALA A 102 -12.11 8.39 -2.52
N LEU A 103 -10.97 7.98 -3.04
CA LEU A 103 -9.75 7.66 -2.27
C LEU A 103 -8.88 8.89 -2.03
N GLY A 104 -8.03 8.82 -1.03
CA GLY A 104 -6.95 9.76 -0.78
C GLY A 104 -6.04 9.98 -1.98
N LYS A 105 -5.20 11.01 -1.93
CA LYS A 105 -4.35 11.40 -3.07
C LYS A 105 -2.86 11.43 -2.74
N ARG A 106 -2.50 11.29 -1.46
CA ARG A 106 -1.14 11.40 -0.93
C ARG A 106 -0.82 10.19 -0.04
N MET A 107 -0.22 10.41 1.11
CA MET A 107 0.18 9.38 2.08
C MET A 107 -1.01 8.61 2.68
N ASP A 108 -2.22 9.12 2.53
CA ASP A 108 -3.49 8.49 2.90
C ASP A 108 -3.99 7.46 1.88
N PHE A 109 -3.45 7.45 0.64
CA PHE A 109 -3.91 6.54 -0.42
C PHE A 109 -3.58 5.07 -0.13
N ASP A 110 -2.32 4.78 0.22
CA ASP A 110 -1.83 3.40 0.34
C ASP A 110 -2.50 2.58 1.45
N PRO A 111 -2.72 3.11 2.67
CA PRO A 111 -3.50 2.38 3.67
C PRO A 111 -5.00 2.35 3.33
N GLU A 112 -5.59 3.42 2.77
CA GLU A 112 -7.00 3.45 2.44
C GLU A 112 -7.38 2.39 1.39
N ILE A 113 -6.61 2.29 0.30
CA ILE A 113 -6.91 1.33 -0.77
C ILE A 113 -6.82 -0.12 -0.28
N LEU A 114 -5.84 -0.44 0.59
CA LEU A 114 -5.70 -1.79 1.16
C LEU A 114 -6.89 -2.18 2.02
N VAL A 115 -7.29 -1.31 2.96
CA VAL A 115 -8.44 -1.59 3.84
C VAL A 115 -9.70 -1.78 3.00
N ARG A 116 -9.94 -0.93 2.01
CA ARG A 116 -11.13 -1.04 1.15
C ARG A 116 -11.12 -2.26 0.24
N LEU A 117 -9.95 -2.70 -0.24
CA LEU A 117 -9.82 -3.96 -0.97
C LEU A 117 -10.05 -5.15 -0.03
N ALA A 118 -9.57 -5.09 1.24
CA ALA A 118 -9.87 -6.10 2.24
C ALA A 118 -11.38 -6.21 2.53
N TRP A 119 -12.10 -5.10 2.64
CA TRP A 119 -13.58 -5.10 2.77
C TRP A 119 -14.30 -5.75 1.58
N ARG A 120 -13.67 -5.78 0.41
CA ARG A 120 -14.18 -6.48 -0.78
C ARG A 120 -13.71 -7.91 -0.89
N ASN A 121 -13.14 -8.47 0.18
CA ASN A 121 -12.55 -9.81 0.21
C ASN A 121 -11.51 -10.05 -0.89
N GLN A 122 -10.77 -8.99 -1.26
CA GLN A 122 -9.69 -9.12 -2.24
C GLN A 122 -8.60 -10.01 -1.67
N PRO A 123 -8.25 -11.15 -2.33
CA PRO A 123 -7.14 -11.98 -1.89
C PRO A 123 -5.83 -11.18 -1.88
N MET A 124 -4.99 -11.41 -0.86
CA MET A 124 -3.70 -10.74 -0.72
C MET A 124 -2.59 -11.77 -0.53
N GLN A 125 -1.49 -11.60 -1.27
CA GLN A 125 -0.24 -12.34 -1.10
C GLN A 125 0.82 -11.40 -0.53
N TRP A 126 1.53 -11.85 0.50
CA TRP A 126 2.50 -11.05 1.21
C TRP A 126 3.91 -11.54 0.98
N LEU A 127 4.78 -10.70 0.45
CA LEU A 127 6.18 -10.99 0.19
C LEU A 127 7.08 -10.08 1.04
N PRO A 128 8.13 -10.65 1.66
CA PRO A 128 9.15 -9.83 2.30
C PRO A 128 9.90 -9.03 1.22
N THR A 129 10.19 -7.77 1.48
CA THR A 129 11.06 -6.94 0.65
C THR A 129 12.06 -6.22 1.53
N LYS A 130 13.33 -6.20 1.13
CA LYS A 130 14.35 -5.47 1.85
C LYS A 130 14.13 -3.98 1.66
N VAL A 131 14.19 -3.24 2.76
CA VAL A 131 14.06 -1.78 2.75
C VAL A 131 15.27 -1.19 3.45
N HIS A 132 16.00 -0.38 2.71
CA HIS A 132 17.15 0.36 3.19
C HIS A 132 16.84 1.86 3.23
N TYR A 133 17.23 2.54 4.31
CA TYR A 133 17.08 3.99 4.42
C TYR A 133 18.41 4.67 4.07
N PRO A 134 18.54 5.26 2.87
CA PRO A 134 19.74 6.01 2.52
C PRO A 134 19.91 7.22 3.44
N LEU A 135 21.14 7.48 3.88
CA LEU A 135 21.46 8.59 4.79
C LEU A 135 21.05 9.95 4.22
N ASP A 136 21.11 10.09 2.90
CA ASP A 136 20.77 11.32 2.16
C ASP A 136 19.35 11.32 1.59
N GLY A 137 18.50 10.40 2.05
CA GLY A 137 17.13 10.23 1.55
C GLY A 137 16.24 11.43 1.83
N LEU A 138 15.69 12.04 0.78
CA LEU A 138 14.72 13.13 0.90
C LEU A 138 13.35 12.58 1.30
N SER A 139 12.87 12.97 2.47
CA SER A 139 11.51 12.64 2.89
C SER A 139 10.52 13.67 2.36
N HIS A 140 9.58 13.25 1.52
CA HIS A 140 8.45 14.06 1.07
C HIS A 140 7.30 14.13 2.07
N PHE A 141 7.45 13.52 3.24
CA PHE A 141 6.44 13.49 4.30
C PHE A 141 6.39 14.82 5.05
N ARG A 142 5.23 15.48 4.99
CA ARG A 142 4.94 16.74 5.72
C ARG A 142 4.28 16.38 7.04
N LEU A 143 5.04 16.43 8.15
CA LEU A 143 4.66 15.87 9.45
C LEU A 143 3.22 16.24 9.88
N LEU A 144 2.85 17.50 9.92
CA LEU A 144 1.52 17.92 10.37
C LEU A 144 0.43 17.63 9.34
N HIS A 145 0.70 17.96 8.07
CA HIS A 145 -0.28 17.85 7.01
C HIS A 145 -0.62 16.38 6.70
N ASP A 146 0.39 15.54 6.52
CA ASP A 146 0.18 14.14 6.14
C ASP A 146 -0.37 13.32 7.32
N ASN A 147 0.02 13.63 8.58
CA ASN A 147 -0.62 13.02 9.75
C ASN A 147 -2.10 13.42 9.88
N ALA A 148 -2.47 14.68 9.58
CA ALA A 148 -3.87 15.09 9.55
C ALA A 148 -4.68 14.34 8.47
N LEU A 149 -4.09 14.15 7.27
CA LEU A 149 -4.72 13.36 6.20
C LEU A 149 -4.91 11.90 6.59
N ILE A 150 -3.88 11.27 7.17
CA ILE A 150 -3.92 9.89 7.65
C ILE A 150 -4.97 9.73 8.76
N SER A 151 -5.01 10.64 9.73
CA SER A 151 -6.01 10.61 10.80
C SER A 151 -7.43 10.77 10.27
N LYS A 152 -7.66 11.71 9.34
CA LYS A 152 -8.95 11.89 8.68
C LYS A 152 -9.35 10.64 7.86
N MET A 153 -8.41 10.02 7.20
CA MET A 153 -8.63 8.79 6.45
C MET A 153 -9.04 7.65 7.39
N HIS A 154 -8.36 7.46 8.52
CA HIS A 154 -8.72 6.44 9.50
C HIS A 154 -10.11 6.69 10.10
N ALA A 155 -10.46 7.93 10.44
CA ALA A 155 -11.81 8.28 10.89
C ALA A 155 -12.87 7.96 9.81
N LYS A 156 -12.61 8.33 8.55
CA LYS A 156 -13.49 8.00 7.42
C LYS A 156 -13.70 6.49 7.24
N LEU A 157 -12.63 5.70 7.40
CA LEU A 157 -12.70 4.24 7.31
C LEU A 157 -13.49 3.67 8.50
N PHE A 158 -13.23 4.15 9.71
CA PHE A 158 -13.92 3.69 10.92
C PHE A 158 -15.44 3.89 10.83
N PHE A 159 -15.89 5.09 10.45
CA PHE A 159 -17.33 5.34 10.26
C PHE A 159 -17.91 4.69 9.01
N GLY A 160 -17.10 4.38 8.01
CA GLY A 160 -17.54 3.67 6.80
C GLY A 160 -17.60 2.15 6.94
N MET A 161 -17.06 1.61 8.03
CA MET A 161 -17.10 0.20 8.38
C MET A 161 -18.41 -0.17 9.12
N LEU A 162 -19.00 0.80 9.85
CA LEU A 162 -20.25 0.65 10.60
C LEU A 162 -21.47 0.75 9.68
#